data_b07f8cd4b4b8f34ad938fcabff0ebeeb
#
_entry.id   b07f8cd4b4b8f34ad938fcabff0ebeeb
#
_cell.length_a   1.000
_cell.length_b   1.000
_cell.length_c   1.000
_cell.angle_alpha   90.00
_cell.angle_beta   90.00
_cell.angle_gamma   90.00
#
_symmetry.space_group_name_H-M   'P 1'
#
loop_
_entity.id
_entity.type
_entity.pdbx_description
1 polymer ?
#
loop_
_entity_poly.entity_id
_entity_poly.type
_entity_poly.pdbx_seq_one_letter_code
_entity_poly.pdbx_strand_id
1 'polypeptide(L)'
;VAAIIEHNTSGIISLKKNNIKEPKDLIGKKYGTWNDPVELAMVKSLITKQGGDAGKLNLAPNTDANSITPLENGLFDAAWIYYAWDGKLTESMNLDINYFYLKDFNKDLDYYSPVIIANNDYLKENKEEAKKVLRAIKKGYVYAIEHPEEAADILIKNAPELKDKRNFIIESQKYLSKQYATNKDHWGEFDANRWNTFY
;
A
#
# COMPACT_ATOMS: atom_id res chain seq x y z
N VAL A 1 11.37 9.96 -10.10
CA VAL A 1 10.99 10.98 -11.09
C VAL A 1 9.49 11.23 -11.13
N ALA A 2 8.67 10.32 -10.59
CA ALA A 2 7.23 10.57 -10.39
C ALA A 2 6.67 9.70 -9.25
N ALA A 3 5.70 10.24 -8.49
CA ALA A 3 4.89 9.47 -7.56
C ALA A 3 3.78 8.75 -8.33
N ILE A 4 3.61 7.44 -8.13
CA ILE A 4 2.50 6.70 -8.74
C ILE A 4 1.25 6.84 -7.89
N ILE A 5 1.38 6.66 -6.59
CA ILE A 5 0.30 6.83 -5.61
C ILE A 5 0.67 8.00 -4.70
N GLU A 6 -0.25 8.96 -4.59
CA GLU A 6 -0.01 10.19 -3.84
C GLU A 6 0.05 9.97 -2.33
N HIS A 7 -0.80 9.07 -1.79
CA HIS A 7 -0.90 8.80 -0.36
C HIS A 7 -0.61 7.35 -0.03
N ASN A 8 0.11 7.11 1.08
CA ASN A 8 0.36 5.77 1.54
C ASN A 8 -0.94 5.02 1.86
N THR A 9 -1.13 3.88 1.20
CA THR A 9 -2.31 3.02 1.38
C THR A 9 -2.03 1.79 2.24
N SER A 10 -0.83 1.69 2.82
CA SER A 10 -0.47 0.58 3.69
C SER A 10 -0.99 0.77 5.12
N GLY A 11 -1.19 -0.33 5.77
CA GLY A 11 -1.68 -0.37 7.15
C GLY A 11 -1.60 -1.77 7.73
N ILE A 12 -2.13 -1.91 8.92
CA ILE A 12 -2.16 -3.18 9.64
C ILE A 12 -3.57 -3.75 9.59
N ILE A 13 -3.66 -5.00 9.14
CA ILE A 13 -4.88 -5.80 9.13
C ILE A 13 -4.86 -6.82 10.27
N SER A 14 -6.04 -7.09 10.84
CA SER A 14 -6.29 -8.19 11.77
C SER A 14 -7.72 -8.71 11.62
N LEU A 15 -7.98 -9.94 12.05
CA LEU A 15 -9.36 -10.37 12.19
C LEU A 15 -10.01 -9.61 13.38
N LYS A 16 -11.28 -9.25 13.24
CA LYS A 16 -12.01 -8.46 14.25
C LYS A 16 -12.02 -9.13 15.62
N LYS A 17 -12.07 -10.47 15.66
CA LYS A 17 -11.97 -11.26 16.90
C LYS A 17 -10.68 -11.03 17.69
N ASN A 18 -9.58 -10.59 17.04
CA ASN A 18 -8.29 -10.34 17.69
C ASN A 18 -8.26 -8.98 18.40
N ASN A 19 -9.26 -8.12 18.15
CA ASN A 19 -9.44 -6.79 18.77
C ASN A 19 -8.20 -5.88 18.66
N ILE A 20 -7.53 -5.88 17.49
CA ILE A 20 -6.39 -5.01 17.19
C ILE A 20 -6.93 -3.86 16.33
N LYS A 21 -6.98 -2.64 16.86
CA LYS A 21 -7.57 -1.45 16.22
C LYS A 21 -6.58 -0.29 16.10
N GLU A 22 -5.49 -0.36 16.83
CA GLU A 22 -4.45 0.67 16.86
C GLU A 22 -3.07 0.01 17.14
N PRO A 23 -1.96 0.72 16.89
CA PRO A 23 -0.61 0.14 17.00
C PRO A 23 -0.29 -0.48 18.36
N LYS A 24 -0.71 0.12 19.47
CA LYS A 24 -0.43 -0.44 20.81
C LYS A 24 -1.11 -1.78 21.06
N ASP A 25 -2.22 -2.10 20.37
CA ASP A 25 -2.92 -3.38 20.50
C ASP A 25 -2.12 -4.56 19.96
N LEU A 26 -1.04 -4.29 19.21
CA LEU A 26 -0.08 -5.31 18.74
C LEU A 26 0.78 -5.90 19.87
N ILE A 27 0.83 -5.24 21.04
CA ILE A 27 1.64 -5.72 22.17
C ILE A 27 1.13 -7.07 22.65
N GLY A 28 2.05 -8.05 22.71
CA GLY A 28 1.73 -9.43 23.10
C GLY A 28 1.02 -10.26 22.02
N LYS A 29 0.71 -9.66 20.85
CA LYS A 29 0.13 -10.35 19.70
C LYS A 29 1.23 -10.86 18.77
N LYS A 30 0.89 -11.89 17.97
CA LYS A 30 1.76 -12.38 16.91
C LYS A 30 1.62 -11.46 15.68
N TYR A 31 2.68 -10.77 15.34
CA TYR A 31 2.74 -9.92 14.16
C TYR A 31 3.45 -10.64 13.01
N GLY A 32 2.73 -10.87 11.92
CA GLY A 32 3.26 -11.45 10.69
C GLY A 32 4.16 -10.45 9.97
N THR A 33 5.46 -10.75 9.89
CA THR A 33 6.49 -9.87 9.33
C THR A 33 7.25 -10.53 8.19
N TRP A 34 7.63 -9.74 7.19
CA TRP A 34 8.61 -10.14 6.17
C TRP A 34 10.06 -10.07 6.68
N ASN A 35 10.23 -9.66 7.95
CA ASN A 35 11.52 -9.42 8.58
C ASN A 35 12.35 -8.31 7.89
N ASP A 36 11.67 -7.35 7.27
CA ASP A 36 12.28 -6.16 6.72
C ASP A 36 12.59 -5.16 7.84
N PRO A 37 13.84 -4.66 7.94
CA PRO A 37 14.21 -3.72 9.01
C PRO A 37 13.41 -2.42 9.00
N VAL A 38 13.02 -1.93 7.82
CA VAL A 38 12.24 -0.69 7.67
C VAL A 38 10.80 -0.91 8.13
N GLU A 39 10.17 -2.01 7.70
CA GLU A 39 8.86 -2.45 8.20
C GLU A 39 8.82 -2.46 9.73
N LEU A 40 9.77 -3.20 10.32
CA LEU A 40 9.83 -3.37 11.77
C LEU A 40 10.10 -2.06 12.51
N ALA A 41 10.96 -1.18 11.97
CA ALA A 41 11.21 0.14 12.54
C ALA A 41 9.95 0.99 12.56
N MET A 42 9.18 1.02 11.47
CA MET A 42 7.93 1.76 11.38
C MET A 42 6.89 1.25 12.39
N VAL A 43 6.63 -0.05 12.42
CA VAL A 43 5.64 -0.64 13.33
C VAL A 43 6.03 -0.40 14.80
N LYS A 44 7.30 -0.62 15.15
CA LYS A 44 7.80 -0.37 16.51
C LYS A 44 7.72 1.10 16.90
N SER A 45 8.01 2.02 15.96
CA SER A 45 7.90 3.46 16.22
C SER A 45 6.46 3.87 16.53
N LEU A 46 5.48 3.32 15.82
CA LEU A 46 4.06 3.58 16.07
C LEU A 46 3.62 3.09 17.45
N ILE A 47 4.03 1.88 17.85
CA ILE A 47 3.75 1.33 19.20
C ILE A 47 4.35 2.25 20.26
N THR A 48 5.62 2.65 20.10
CA THR A 48 6.32 3.52 21.06
C THR A 48 5.68 4.90 21.13
N LYS A 49 5.27 5.47 20.00
CA LYS A 49 4.59 6.78 19.92
C LYS A 49 3.27 6.80 20.71
N GLN A 50 2.62 5.65 20.85
CA GLN A 50 1.42 5.48 21.69
C GLN A 50 1.74 5.07 23.15
N GLY A 51 3.00 5.15 23.58
CA GLY A 51 3.44 4.81 24.93
C GLY A 51 3.54 3.30 25.19
N GLY A 52 3.49 2.47 24.15
CA GLY A 52 3.62 1.02 24.26
C GLY A 52 5.08 0.55 24.26
N ASP A 53 5.30 -0.64 24.83
CA ASP A 53 6.61 -1.31 24.81
C ASP A 53 6.74 -2.16 23.54
N ALA A 54 7.41 -1.61 22.53
CA ALA A 54 7.64 -2.28 21.25
C ALA A 54 8.51 -3.56 21.36
N GLY A 55 9.23 -3.74 22.48
CA GLY A 55 9.98 -4.96 22.76
C GLY A 55 9.09 -6.18 23.03
N LYS A 56 7.82 -5.95 23.32
CA LYS A 56 6.81 -7.01 23.55
C LYS A 56 6.06 -7.45 22.29
N LEU A 57 6.47 -6.97 21.11
CA LEU A 57 5.94 -7.43 19.83
C LEU A 57 6.45 -8.84 19.53
N ASN A 58 5.56 -9.80 19.40
CA ASN A 58 5.93 -11.18 19.03
C ASN A 58 5.96 -11.30 17.51
N LEU A 59 7.13 -11.57 16.93
CA LEU A 59 7.30 -11.69 15.50
C LEU A 59 7.00 -13.11 15.03
N ALA A 60 6.20 -13.24 13.97
CA ALA A 60 5.95 -14.49 13.26
C ALA A 60 6.33 -14.32 11.79
N PRO A 61 7.04 -15.28 11.16
CA PRO A 61 7.39 -15.18 9.75
C PRO A 61 6.13 -15.12 8.87
N ASN A 62 6.08 -14.17 7.96
CA ASN A 62 5.09 -14.09 6.88
C ASN A 62 5.82 -14.30 5.56
N THR A 63 5.89 -15.56 5.11
CA THR A 63 6.61 -15.97 3.90
C THR A 63 5.69 -16.10 2.68
N ASP A 64 4.39 -16.02 2.90
CA ASP A 64 3.41 -16.16 1.85
C ASP A 64 3.22 -14.86 1.07
N ALA A 65 2.96 -14.98 -0.23
CA ALA A 65 2.60 -13.86 -1.08
C ALA A 65 1.24 -13.24 -0.72
N ASN A 66 0.43 -13.95 0.09
CA ASN A 66 -0.89 -13.57 0.55
C ASN A 66 -0.94 -13.62 2.08
N SER A 67 -1.06 -12.47 2.74
CA SER A 67 -1.14 -12.38 4.20
C SER A 67 -2.50 -12.83 4.77
N ILE A 68 -3.53 -12.96 3.96
CA ILE A 68 -4.90 -13.21 4.44
C ILE A 68 -5.08 -14.67 4.88
N THR A 69 -4.63 -15.63 4.08
CA THR A 69 -4.74 -17.06 4.43
C THR A 69 -4.01 -17.41 5.73
N PRO A 70 -2.75 -17.00 5.97
CA PRO A 70 -2.09 -17.20 7.26
C PRO A 70 -2.81 -16.51 8.43
N LEU A 71 -3.38 -15.32 8.20
CA LEU A 71 -4.17 -14.60 9.20
C LEU A 71 -5.43 -15.37 9.60
N GLU A 72 -6.19 -15.91 8.63
CA GLU A 72 -7.37 -16.74 8.88
C GLU A 72 -7.03 -18.01 9.65
N ASN A 73 -5.90 -18.64 9.31
CA ASN A 73 -5.40 -19.87 9.95
C ASN A 73 -4.78 -19.61 11.34
N GLY A 74 -4.68 -18.35 11.77
CA GLY A 74 -4.14 -17.99 13.10
C GLY A 74 -2.62 -18.18 13.24
N LEU A 75 -1.88 -18.20 12.14
CA LEU A 75 -0.41 -18.23 12.18
C LEU A 75 0.12 -16.94 12.81
N PHE A 76 -0.56 -15.82 12.56
CA PHE A 76 -0.35 -14.55 13.23
C PHE A 76 -1.69 -13.82 13.47
N ASP A 77 -1.68 -12.82 14.35
CA ASP A 77 -2.87 -12.05 14.74
C ASP A 77 -3.07 -10.80 13.88
N ALA A 78 -2.00 -10.26 13.33
CA ALA A 78 -2.00 -9.08 12.48
C ALA A 78 -0.82 -9.10 11.51
N ALA A 79 -0.94 -8.38 10.39
CA ALA A 79 0.13 -8.20 9.41
C ALA A 79 0.01 -6.84 8.72
N TRP A 80 1.12 -6.37 8.13
CA TRP A 80 1.12 -5.23 7.23
C TRP A 80 0.59 -5.64 5.85
N ILE A 81 -0.29 -4.83 5.30
CA ILE A 81 -0.84 -5.01 3.95
C ILE A 81 -0.98 -3.67 3.22
N TYR A 82 -1.22 -3.75 1.92
CA TYR A 82 -1.72 -2.64 1.12
C TYR A 82 -3.22 -2.79 0.88
N TYR A 83 -4.02 -1.82 1.34
CA TYR A 83 -5.48 -1.92 1.32
C TYR A 83 -6.07 -2.16 -0.07
N ALA A 84 -5.46 -1.57 -1.09
CA ALA A 84 -5.91 -1.72 -2.46
C ALA A 84 -5.99 -3.17 -2.94
N TRP A 85 -5.14 -4.05 -2.40
CA TRP A 85 -5.10 -5.46 -2.78
C TRP A 85 -5.65 -6.34 -1.65
N ASP A 86 -4.92 -6.52 -0.58
CA ASP A 86 -5.33 -7.44 0.49
C ASP A 86 -6.60 -6.97 1.21
N GLY A 87 -6.76 -5.65 1.46
CA GLY A 87 -7.98 -5.10 2.04
C GLY A 87 -9.20 -5.36 1.16
N LYS A 88 -9.09 -5.12 -0.15
CA LYS A 88 -10.16 -5.41 -1.11
C LYS A 88 -10.41 -6.91 -1.27
N LEU A 89 -9.38 -7.73 -1.12
CA LEU A 89 -9.55 -9.18 -1.11
C LEU A 89 -10.41 -9.63 0.08
N THR A 90 -10.14 -9.11 1.29
CA THR A 90 -10.95 -9.45 2.47
C THR A 90 -12.40 -9.00 2.35
N GLU A 91 -12.66 -7.84 1.72
CA GLU A 91 -14.04 -7.41 1.40
C GLU A 91 -14.73 -8.43 0.47
N SER A 92 -14.03 -8.90 -0.57
CA SER A 92 -14.58 -9.88 -1.52
C SER A 92 -14.86 -11.25 -0.88
N MET A 93 -14.14 -11.58 0.20
CA MET A 93 -14.31 -12.80 0.98
C MET A 93 -15.32 -12.65 2.13
N ASN A 94 -15.87 -11.44 2.33
CA ASN A 94 -16.73 -11.08 3.47
C ASN A 94 -16.10 -11.38 4.84
N LEU A 95 -14.78 -11.18 4.96
CA LEU A 95 -14.07 -11.37 6.22
C LEU A 95 -14.30 -10.18 7.15
N ASP A 96 -14.58 -10.47 8.41
CA ASP A 96 -14.78 -9.47 9.45
C ASP A 96 -13.43 -9.05 10.03
N ILE A 97 -12.92 -7.90 9.57
CA ILE A 97 -11.58 -7.40 9.86
C ILE A 97 -11.58 -6.08 10.63
N ASN A 98 -10.48 -5.79 11.32
CA ASN A 98 -10.03 -4.44 11.63
C ASN A 98 -8.89 -4.08 10.69
N TYR A 99 -8.84 -2.82 10.29
CA TYR A 99 -7.75 -2.25 9.53
C TYR A 99 -7.50 -0.82 9.98
N PHE A 100 -6.24 -0.44 10.08
CA PHE A 100 -5.86 0.96 10.29
C PHE A 100 -4.68 1.35 9.41
N TYR A 101 -4.72 2.54 8.84
CA TYR A 101 -3.61 3.07 8.06
C TYR A 101 -2.46 3.53 8.97
N LEU A 102 -1.22 3.32 8.55
CA LEU A 102 -0.05 3.78 9.30
C LEU A 102 -0.03 5.31 9.43
N LYS A 103 -0.41 6.01 8.36
CA LYS A 103 -0.45 7.48 8.28
C LYS A 103 -1.43 8.12 9.27
N ASP A 104 -2.47 7.40 9.72
CA ASP A 104 -3.44 7.92 10.69
C ASP A 104 -2.82 8.09 12.09
N PHE A 105 -1.76 7.33 12.38
CA PHE A 105 -1.04 7.36 13.64
C PHE A 105 0.28 8.12 13.59
N ASN A 106 0.84 8.30 12.40
CA ASN A 106 2.00 9.15 12.17
C ASN A 106 1.96 9.73 10.75
N LYS A 107 1.78 11.05 10.63
CA LYS A 107 1.69 11.75 9.34
C LYS A 107 2.95 11.59 8.49
N ASP A 108 4.12 11.41 9.12
CA ASP A 108 5.37 11.17 8.41
C ASP A 108 5.35 9.86 7.61
N LEU A 109 4.46 8.92 7.99
CA LEU A 109 4.25 7.67 7.26
C LEU A 109 3.27 7.80 6.07
N ASP A 110 2.84 9.01 5.72
CA ASP A 110 2.12 9.27 4.47
C ASP A 110 3.12 9.54 3.33
N TYR A 111 4.04 8.62 3.11
CA TYR A 111 5.05 8.69 2.07
C TYR A 111 4.53 8.23 0.71
N TYR A 112 5.21 8.68 -0.35
CA TYR A 112 4.89 8.27 -1.71
C TYR A 112 5.32 6.82 -1.97
N SER A 113 4.39 5.94 -2.36
CA SER A 113 4.71 4.55 -2.67
C SER A 113 3.59 3.89 -3.51
N PRO A 114 3.93 3.29 -4.68
CA PRO A 114 5.27 3.25 -5.29
C PRO A 114 5.65 4.55 -6.01
N VAL A 115 6.91 4.64 -6.42
CA VAL A 115 7.46 5.76 -7.19
C VAL A 115 8.18 5.26 -8.43
N ILE A 116 8.27 6.11 -9.46
CA ILE A 116 9.09 5.86 -10.64
C ILE A 116 10.47 6.45 -10.38
N ILE A 117 11.50 5.64 -10.53
CA ILE A 117 12.91 6.05 -10.45
C ILE A 117 13.56 5.95 -11.82
N ALA A 118 14.64 6.70 -12.03
CA ALA A 118 15.47 6.63 -13.22
C ALA A 118 16.93 6.91 -12.89
N ASN A 119 17.84 6.37 -13.69
CA ASN A 119 19.27 6.65 -13.55
C ASN A 119 19.55 8.13 -13.85
N ASN A 120 20.37 8.78 -13.01
CA ASN A 120 20.67 10.20 -13.14
C ASN A 120 21.42 10.55 -14.43
N ASP A 121 22.33 9.69 -14.89
CA ASP A 121 23.09 9.94 -16.13
C ASP A 121 22.20 9.77 -17.35
N TYR A 122 21.30 8.75 -17.34
CA TYR A 122 20.27 8.62 -18.36
C TYR A 122 19.39 9.89 -18.45
N LEU A 123 18.96 10.45 -17.32
CA LEU A 123 18.14 11.65 -17.31
C LEU A 123 18.87 12.88 -17.85
N LYS A 124 20.19 13.01 -17.64
CA LYS A 124 21.00 14.10 -18.19
C LYS A 124 21.10 13.99 -19.72
N GLU A 125 21.37 12.78 -20.20
CA GLU A 125 21.63 12.52 -21.62
C GLU A 125 20.35 12.43 -22.46
N ASN A 126 19.23 11.94 -21.87
CA ASN A 126 17.99 11.59 -22.57
C ASN A 126 16.76 12.32 -21.99
N LYS A 127 16.94 13.57 -21.57
CA LYS A 127 15.89 14.35 -20.86
C LYS A 127 14.57 14.42 -21.61
N GLU A 128 14.61 14.64 -22.92
CA GLU A 128 13.36 14.78 -23.72
C GLU A 128 12.66 13.42 -23.92
N GLU A 129 13.42 12.34 -24.00
CA GLU A 129 12.86 11.00 -24.06
C GLU A 129 12.18 10.64 -22.73
N ALA A 130 12.87 10.85 -21.61
CA ALA A 130 12.31 10.65 -20.27
C ALA A 130 10.99 11.41 -20.06
N LYS A 131 10.93 12.68 -20.51
CA LYS A 131 9.69 13.46 -20.47
C LYS A 131 8.58 12.86 -21.34
N LYS A 132 8.90 12.31 -22.52
CA LYS A 132 7.90 11.64 -23.37
C LYS A 132 7.35 10.40 -22.70
N VAL A 133 8.21 9.59 -22.10
CA VAL A 133 7.81 8.39 -21.35
C VAL A 133 6.91 8.77 -20.16
N LEU A 134 7.32 9.74 -19.33
CA LEU A 134 6.51 10.20 -18.20
C LEU A 134 5.15 10.76 -18.64
N ARG A 135 5.09 11.50 -19.75
CA ARG A 135 3.80 11.98 -20.30
C ARG A 135 2.91 10.83 -20.74
N ALA A 136 3.46 9.77 -21.33
CA ALA A 136 2.68 8.60 -21.72
C ALA A 136 2.15 7.84 -20.49
N ILE A 137 3.00 7.66 -19.47
CA ILE A 137 2.60 7.03 -18.19
C ILE A 137 1.50 7.86 -17.51
N LYS A 138 1.67 9.21 -17.43
CA LYS A 138 0.65 10.11 -16.88
C LYS A 138 -0.70 9.95 -17.58
N LYS A 139 -0.72 9.89 -18.91
CA LYS A 139 -1.97 9.65 -19.66
C LYS A 139 -2.65 8.35 -19.25
N GLY A 140 -1.87 7.28 -19.03
CA GLY A 140 -2.40 5.99 -18.57
C GLY A 140 -3.03 6.08 -17.18
N TYR A 141 -2.36 6.76 -16.22
CA TYR A 141 -2.91 6.93 -14.88
C TYR A 141 -4.10 7.88 -14.83
N VAL A 142 -4.08 8.98 -15.58
CA VAL A 142 -5.24 9.86 -15.71
C VAL A 142 -6.44 9.10 -16.29
N TYR A 143 -6.22 8.28 -17.32
CA TYR A 143 -7.25 7.40 -17.85
C TYR A 143 -7.79 6.42 -16.80
N ALA A 144 -6.92 5.78 -16.02
CA ALA A 144 -7.31 4.85 -14.95
C ALA A 144 -8.06 5.55 -13.79
N ILE A 145 -7.80 6.84 -13.54
CA ILE A 145 -8.56 7.67 -12.60
C ILE A 145 -9.98 7.90 -13.13
N GLU A 146 -10.12 8.25 -14.41
CA GLU A 146 -11.40 8.61 -15.02
C GLU A 146 -12.24 7.40 -15.38
N HIS A 147 -11.61 6.28 -15.74
CA HIS A 147 -12.24 5.06 -16.24
C HIS A 147 -11.76 3.80 -15.49
N PRO A 148 -12.00 3.70 -14.15
CA PRO A 148 -11.42 2.64 -13.34
C PRO A 148 -11.87 1.23 -13.74
N GLU A 149 -13.10 1.04 -14.20
CA GLU A 149 -13.59 -0.27 -14.65
C GLU A 149 -12.95 -0.69 -15.97
N GLU A 150 -12.84 0.23 -16.93
CA GLU A 150 -12.15 -0.06 -18.20
C GLU A 150 -10.66 -0.34 -17.98
N ALA A 151 -10.01 0.39 -17.06
CA ALA A 151 -8.63 0.12 -16.69
C ALA A 151 -8.46 -1.27 -16.08
N ALA A 152 -9.41 -1.72 -15.25
CA ALA A 152 -9.43 -3.10 -14.72
C ALA A 152 -9.59 -4.14 -15.84
N ASP A 153 -10.48 -3.90 -16.79
CA ASP A 153 -10.69 -4.80 -17.93
C ASP A 153 -9.46 -4.86 -18.85
N ILE A 154 -8.76 -3.74 -19.05
CA ILE A 154 -7.48 -3.67 -19.79
C ILE A 154 -6.41 -4.49 -19.04
N LEU A 155 -6.33 -4.37 -17.71
CA LEU A 155 -5.40 -5.17 -16.91
C LEU A 155 -5.69 -6.67 -17.09
N ILE A 156 -6.93 -7.10 -16.92
CA ILE A 156 -7.33 -8.52 -17.05
C ILE A 156 -7.06 -9.06 -18.46
N LYS A 157 -7.26 -8.25 -19.49
CA LYS A 157 -6.93 -8.62 -20.88
C LYS A 157 -5.45 -8.92 -21.06
N ASN A 158 -4.57 -8.23 -20.33
CA ASN A 158 -3.11 -8.39 -20.40
C ASN A 158 -2.54 -9.32 -19.32
N ALA A 159 -3.35 -9.69 -18.31
CA ALA A 159 -3.04 -10.63 -17.24
C ALA A 159 -4.19 -11.64 -17.09
N PRO A 160 -4.30 -12.64 -17.99
CA PRO A 160 -5.45 -13.56 -18.07
C PRO A 160 -5.70 -14.37 -16.80
N GLU A 161 -4.68 -14.56 -15.96
CA GLU A 161 -4.76 -15.21 -14.65
C GLU A 161 -5.67 -14.48 -13.65
N LEU A 162 -6.00 -13.22 -13.92
CA LEU A 162 -6.91 -12.40 -13.11
C LEU A 162 -8.38 -12.51 -13.54
N LYS A 163 -8.67 -13.22 -14.62
CA LYS A 163 -10.00 -13.26 -15.24
C LYS A 163 -11.12 -13.65 -14.27
N ASP A 164 -10.87 -14.64 -13.44
CA ASP A 164 -11.87 -15.14 -12.49
C ASP A 164 -12.06 -14.23 -11.26
N LYS A 165 -11.24 -13.16 -11.16
CA LYS A 165 -11.26 -12.17 -10.08
C LYS A 165 -11.76 -10.80 -10.53
N ARG A 166 -12.49 -10.71 -11.66
CA ARG A 166 -12.85 -9.43 -12.29
C ARG A 166 -13.48 -8.43 -11.31
N ASN A 167 -14.45 -8.83 -10.52
CA ASN A 167 -15.11 -7.92 -9.57
C ASN A 167 -14.15 -7.38 -8.53
N PHE A 168 -13.28 -8.23 -7.99
CA PHE A 168 -12.22 -7.83 -7.07
C PHE A 168 -11.26 -6.81 -7.71
N ILE A 169 -10.82 -7.05 -8.95
CA ILE A 169 -9.91 -6.14 -9.66
C ILE A 169 -10.59 -4.77 -9.90
N ILE A 170 -11.87 -4.76 -10.27
CA ILE A 170 -12.65 -3.51 -10.44
C ILE A 170 -12.69 -2.73 -9.12
N GLU A 171 -13.02 -3.37 -8.01
CA GLU A 171 -13.10 -2.68 -6.71
C GLU A 171 -11.74 -2.20 -6.21
N SER A 172 -10.68 -2.97 -6.46
CA SER A 172 -9.29 -2.54 -6.23
C SER A 172 -8.96 -1.30 -7.06
N GLN A 173 -9.26 -1.30 -8.35
CA GLN A 173 -9.00 -0.17 -9.25
C GLN A 173 -9.83 1.07 -8.92
N LYS A 174 -11.11 0.91 -8.54
CA LYS A 174 -11.96 2.00 -8.04
C LYS A 174 -11.41 2.64 -6.76
N TYR A 175 -10.83 1.85 -5.88
CA TYR A 175 -10.13 2.36 -4.71
C TYR A 175 -8.86 3.11 -5.12
N LEU A 176 -8.02 2.50 -5.95
CA LEU A 176 -6.75 3.08 -6.39
C LEU A 176 -6.93 4.37 -7.19
N SER A 177 -7.99 4.50 -7.99
CA SER A 177 -8.27 5.70 -8.78
C SER A 177 -8.36 6.96 -7.91
N LYS A 178 -8.76 6.81 -6.65
CA LYS A 178 -8.83 7.90 -5.66
C LYS A 178 -7.51 8.13 -4.91
N GLN A 179 -6.55 7.23 -5.06
CA GLN A 179 -5.26 7.28 -4.36
C GLN A 179 -4.11 7.70 -5.28
N TYR A 180 -4.29 7.61 -6.60
CA TYR A 180 -3.26 7.99 -7.56
C TYR A 180 -2.93 9.48 -7.49
N ALA A 181 -3.92 10.34 -7.38
CA ALA A 181 -3.74 11.76 -7.15
C ALA A 181 -5.05 12.40 -6.67
N THR A 182 -4.98 13.33 -5.72
CA THR A 182 -6.09 14.18 -5.28
C THR A 182 -6.57 15.07 -6.43
N ASN A 183 -5.64 15.58 -7.23
CA ASN A 183 -5.90 16.27 -8.49
C ASN A 183 -5.13 15.56 -9.61
N LYS A 184 -5.86 14.96 -10.57
CA LYS A 184 -5.28 14.22 -11.69
C LYS A 184 -4.28 15.03 -12.53
N ASP A 185 -4.45 16.35 -12.61
CA ASP A 185 -3.56 17.23 -13.37
C ASP A 185 -2.17 17.31 -12.72
N HIS A 186 -2.07 17.03 -11.42
CA HIS A 186 -0.84 16.97 -10.64
C HIS A 186 -0.32 15.55 -10.41
N TRP A 187 -0.89 14.55 -11.10
CA TRP A 187 -0.37 13.19 -10.98
C TRP A 187 1.14 13.13 -11.25
N GLY A 188 1.84 12.46 -10.37
CA GLY A 188 3.28 12.25 -10.47
C GLY A 188 4.15 13.30 -9.75
N GLU A 189 3.56 14.38 -9.25
CA GLU A 189 4.28 15.41 -8.53
C GLU A 189 4.67 14.97 -7.11
N PHE A 190 5.75 15.55 -6.60
CA PHE A 190 6.23 15.39 -5.24
C PHE A 190 6.16 16.70 -4.48
N ASP A 191 5.65 16.68 -3.27
CA ASP A 191 5.95 17.71 -2.27
C ASP A 191 7.32 17.43 -1.64
N ALA A 192 8.26 18.37 -1.77
CA ALA A 192 9.63 18.19 -1.32
C ALA A 192 9.73 18.06 0.22
N ASN A 193 8.89 18.78 0.97
CA ASN A 193 8.91 18.70 2.42
C ASN A 193 8.44 17.33 2.88
N ARG A 194 7.32 16.85 2.32
CA ARG A 194 6.78 15.52 2.64
C ARG A 194 7.75 14.40 2.25
N TRP A 195 8.43 14.53 1.10
CA TRP A 195 9.48 13.60 0.70
C TRP A 195 10.61 13.57 1.72
N ASN A 196 11.19 14.73 2.06
CA ASN A 196 12.32 14.84 2.96
C ASN A 196 12.01 14.49 4.42
N THR A 197 10.73 14.52 4.81
CA THR A 197 10.32 14.13 6.17
C THR A 197 10.41 12.61 6.36
N PHE A 198 10.18 11.83 5.31
CA PHE A 198 10.23 10.37 5.39
C PHE A 198 11.62 9.82 5.04
N TYR A 199 12.26 10.34 4.00
CA TYR A 199 13.58 9.88 3.51
C TYR A 199 14.73 10.75 4.01
#